data_b5436c249f3bb81dda780c2d5a96d7ae
#
_entry.id   b5436c249f3bb81dda780c2d5a96d7ae
#
_cell.length_a   1.000
_cell.length_b   1.000
_cell.length_c   1.000
_cell.angle_alpha   90.00
_cell.angle_beta   90.00
_cell.angle_gamma   90.00
#
_symmetry.space_group_name_H-M   'P 1'
#
loop_
_entity.id
_entity.type
_entity.pdbx_description
1 polymer ?
#
loop_
_entity_poly.entity_id
_entity_poly.type
_entity_poly.pdbx_seq_one_letter_code
_entity_poly.pdbx_strand_id
1 'polypeptide(L)'
;MRIVNIEDFFHPNAGYQINILPKYMVKKGIDTYIITSEMEKVPDNLTKFFGKNNIEEYDKQYEEMTGVKIIRIPVKGFLSNRAIFTKELYKKVDELAPDIVYVHGNDTLVGMKYIWNQRKLSYALISDSHMLEMASVNKFNKVFRKFYKIFITPKIIKNKLTIIRTQDDTYVNRCLGIPFEQAPWISYGSDTLLFHPDEKTKVEFKKENKIPENAFIVLYAGKLDESKGGMFLAEAVNEKFQTDKDVVFVIVGNSAGDYGEKLEDCLKNSKNKILRFPTQRYVDLAPFFQSADLVVFPKQCSLSFYDVQACGVPVLSEDNNINIERCSHKNGFVFESGNMDDFRRKIVDCINMPSNKYKEIKVNAYDYITQNYNYSNKADEYIREINSSLRRFEENNEKNGIK
;
A
#
# COMPACT_ATOMS: atom_id res chain seq x y z
N MET A 1 -25.08 8.92 1.25
CA MET A 1 -24.46 8.12 0.16
C MET A 1 -23.91 6.85 0.76
N ARG A 2 -24.21 5.71 0.12
CA ARG A 2 -23.69 4.40 0.49
C ARG A 2 -22.69 3.90 -0.55
N ILE A 3 -21.49 3.55 -0.10
CA ILE A 3 -20.43 2.98 -0.95
C ILE A 3 -20.17 1.54 -0.53
N VAL A 4 -20.18 0.62 -1.50
CA VAL A 4 -19.76 -0.76 -1.32
C VAL A 4 -18.41 -0.95 -2.03
N ASN A 5 -17.36 -1.15 -1.26
CA ASN A 5 -16.03 -1.52 -1.75
C ASN A 5 -15.96 -3.03 -1.93
N ILE A 6 -15.45 -3.50 -3.06
CA ILE A 6 -15.25 -4.93 -3.33
C ILE A 6 -13.77 -5.18 -3.50
N GLU A 7 -13.20 -6.06 -2.68
CA GLU A 7 -11.80 -6.45 -2.69
C GLU A 7 -11.67 -7.98 -2.69
N ASP A 8 -10.76 -8.52 -3.49
CA ASP A 8 -10.53 -9.97 -3.58
C ASP A 8 -10.12 -10.59 -2.23
N PHE A 9 -9.25 -9.89 -1.51
CA PHE A 9 -8.72 -10.30 -0.23
C PHE A 9 -8.51 -9.09 0.68
N PHE A 10 -9.08 -9.15 1.87
CA PHE A 10 -8.93 -8.12 2.90
C PHE A 10 -8.49 -8.73 4.22
N HIS A 11 -7.46 -8.14 4.84
CA HIS A 11 -7.06 -8.45 6.21
C HIS A 11 -7.00 -7.16 7.04
N PRO A 12 -7.72 -7.06 8.17
CA PRO A 12 -7.84 -5.84 8.97
C PRO A 12 -6.51 -5.26 9.47
N ASN A 13 -5.53 -6.14 9.71
CA ASN A 13 -4.21 -5.75 10.21
C ASN A 13 -3.25 -5.24 9.12
N ALA A 14 -3.67 -5.27 7.84
CA ALA A 14 -2.87 -4.74 6.75
C ALA A 14 -2.98 -3.22 6.63
N GLY A 15 -2.03 -2.59 5.91
CA GLY A 15 -1.98 -1.15 5.67
C GLY A 15 -2.14 -0.80 4.19
N TYR A 16 -3.08 -1.45 3.50
CA TYR A 16 -3.39 -1.14 2.10
C TYR A 16 -4.42 -0.02 2.01
N GLN A 17 -4.59 0.53 0.82
CA GLN A 17 -5.59 1.57 0.57
C GLN A 17 -6.98 1.19 1.10
N ILE A 18 -7.41 -0.05 0.87
CA ILE A 18 -8.70 -0.57 1.32
C ILE A 18 -8.84 -0.58 2.85
N ASN A 19 -7.72 -0.58 3.60
CA ASN A 19 -7.74 -0.50 5.05
C ASN A 19 -7.88 0.95 5.56
N ILE A 20 -7.52 1.95 4.73
CA ILE A 20 -7.39 3.34 5.20
C ILE A 20 -8.44 4.25 4.57
N LEU A 21 -8.61 4.21 3.25
CA LEU A 21 -9.54 5.09 2.54
C LEU A 21 -10.99 4.97 3.01
N PRO A 22 -11.58 3.76 3.22
CA PRO A 22 -12.93 3.61 3.74
C PRO A 22 -13.14 4.24 5.12
N LYS A 23 -12.15 4.17 6.02
CA LYS A 23 -12.16 4.84 7.32
C LYS A 23 -12.35 6.37 7.18
N TYR A 24 -11.67 6.98 6.22
CA TYR A 24 -11.83 8.42 5.95
C TYR A 24 -13.16 8.75 5.27
N MET A 25 -13.70 7.84 4.45
CA MET A 25 -15.05 7.99 3.90
C MET A 25 -16.11 8.01 5.00
N VAL A 26 -16.00 7.10 5.99
CA VAL A 26 -16.90 7.09 7.17
C VAL A 26 -16.78 8.39 7.96
N LYS A 27 -15.56 8.89 8.23
CA LYS A 27 -15.33 10.18 8.91
C LYS A 27 -15.99 11.36 8.19
N LYS A 28 -16.22 11.26 6.89
CA LYS A 28 -16.91 12.26 6.05
C LYS A 28 -18.42 11.98 5.90
N GLY A 29 -18.99 11.08 6.71
CA GLY A 29 -20.42 10.78 6.77
C GLY A 29 -20.92 9.85 5.67
N ILE A 30 -20.05 9.07 5.04
CA ILE A 30 -20.41 8.10 4.00
C ILE A 30 -20.63 6.72 4.63
N ASP A 31 -21.79 6.11 4.40
CA ASP A 31 -22.09 4.72 4.83
C ASP A 31 -21.26 3.76 3.96
N THR A 32 -20.24 3.15 4.56
CA THR A 32 -19.17 2.46 3.83
C THR A 32 -19.07 0.99 4.21
N TYR A 33 -19.10 0.13 3.20
CA TYR A 33 -18.97 -1.32 3.32
C TYR A 33 -17.73 -1.82 2.59
N ILE A 34 -17.14 -2.89 3.09
CA ILE A 34 -16.15 -3.71 2.41
C ILE A 34 -16.75 -5.11 2.24
N ILE A 35 -16.88 -5.57 0.99
CA ILE A 35 -17.19 -6.95 0.69
C ILE A 35 -15.93 -7.64 0.19
N THR A 36 -15.59 -8.76 0.82
CA THR A 36 -14.37 -9.52 0.52
C THR A 36 -14.60 -11.03 0.63
N SER A 37 -13.58 -11.82 0.30
CA SER A 37 -13.64 -13.28 0.42
C SER A 37 -13.61 -13.76 1.87
N GLU A 38 -14.28 -14.88 2.15
CA GLU A 38 -14.00 -15.70 3.33
C GLU A 38 -12.57 -16.23 3.30
N MET A 39 -11.98 -16.45 4.50
CA MET A 39 -10.56 -16.79 4.65
C MET A 39 -10.21 -18.22 4.31
N GLU A 40 -11.20 -19.13 4.34
CA GLU A 40 -10.96 -20.59 4.21
C GLU A 40 -10.18 -20.95 2.94
N LYS A 41 -10.58 -20.40 1.79
CA LYS A 41 -9.97 -20.69 0.48
C LYS A 41 -8.90 -19.69 0.04
N VAL A 42 -8.58 -18.73 0.89
CA VAL A 42 -7.52 -17.76 0.57
C VAL A 42 -6.17 -18.48 0.51
N PRO A 43 -5.38 -18.30 -0.57
CA PRO A 43 -4.07 -18.91 -0.69
C PRO A 43 -3.11 -18.49 0.43
N ASP A 44 -2.27 -19.43 0.89
CA ASP A 44 -1.36 -19.20 2.03
C ASP A 44 -0.33 -18.10 1.76
N ASN A 45 0.05 -17.87 0.51
CA ASN A 45 0.94 -16.76 0.15
C ASN A 45 0.33 -15.38 0.39
N LEU A 46 -1.01 -15.24 0.39
CA LEU A 46 -1.70 -13.99 0.74
C LEU A 46 -1.85 -13.81 2.25
N THR A 47 -1.94 -14.92 3.00
CA THR A 47 -2.12 -14.91 4.46
C THR A 47 -0.82 -15.11 5.23
N LYS A 48 0.30 -15.25 4.54
CA LYS A 48 1.62 -15.59 5.10
C LYS A 48 2.05 -14.71 6.28
N PHE A 49 1.65 -13.43 6.30
CA PHE A 49 2.14 -12.46 7.27
C PHE A 49 1.20 -12.25 8.47
N PHE A 50 -0.10 -12.40 8.27
CA PHE A 50 -1.11 -12.16 9.33
C PHE A 50 -1.87 -13.43 9.73
N GLY A 51 -1.72 -14.52 8.96
CA GLY A 51 -2.42 -15.78 9.19
C GLY A 51 -3.89 -15.72 8.74
N LYS A 52 -4.66 -16.73 9.17
CA LYS A 52 -6.10 -16.86 8.90
C LYS A 52 -6.93 -16.92 10.17
N ASN A 53 -6.27 -17.10 11.31
CA ASN A 53 -6.95 -17.30 12.60
C ASN A 53 -7.50 -15.97 13.12
N ASN A 54 -8.57 -16.06 13.94
CA ASN A 54 -9.18 -14.92 14.63
C ASN A 54 -9.67 -13.80 13.72
N ILE A 55 -9.96 -14.11 12.44
CA ILE A 55 -10.34 -13.08 11.47
C ILE A 55 -11.62 -12.35 11.85
N GLU A 56 -12.62 -13.04 12.43
CA GLU A 56 -13.88 -12.45 12.89
C GLU A 56 -13.64 -11.43 14.01
N GLU A 57 -12.71 -11.73 14.92
CA GLU A 57 -12.33 -10.80 15.98
C GLU A 57 -11.63 -9.57 15.43
N TYR A 58 -10.70 -9.76 14.48
CA TYR A 58 -10.03 -8.65 13.81
C TYR A 58 -10.98 -7.80 12.97
N ASP A 59 -11.94 -8.41 12.28
CA ASP A 59 -12.98 -7.70 11.55
C ASP A 59 -13.79 -6.81 12.51
N LYS A 60 -14.24 -7.37 13.63
CA LYS A 60 -15.00 -6.64 14.65
C LYS A 60 -14.20 -5.46 15.22
N GLN A 61 -12.93 -5.69 15.58
CA GLN A 61 -12.05 -4.61 16.07
C GLN A 61 -11.89 -3.50 15.03
N TYR A 62 -11.73 -3.87 13.76
CA TYR A 62 -11.62 -2.91 12.67
C TYR A 62 -12.91 -2.11 12.47
N GLU A 63 -14.07 -2.77 12.50
CA GLU A 63 -15.37 -2.12 12.42
C GLU A 63 -15.60 -1.13 13.57
N GLU A 64 -15.29 -1.53 14.80
CA GLU A 64 -15.40 -0.67 15.99
C GLU A 64 -14.47 0.56 15.90
N MET A 65 -13.25 0.39 15.41
CA MET A 65 -12.29 1.49 15.28
C MET A 65 -12.60 2.46 14.14
N THR A 66 -13.18 1.95 13.05
CA THR A 66 -13.27 2.73 11.78
C THR A 66 -14.71 3.10 11.42
N GLY A 67 -15.70 2.37 11.92
CA GLY A 67 -17.10 2.47 11.51
C GLY A 67 -17.40 1.86 10.13
N VAL A 68 -16.40 1.28 9.46
CA VAL A 68 -16.56 0.56 8.18
C VAL A 68 -17.14 -0.82 8.46
N LYS A 69 -18.11 -1.26 7.68
CA LYS A 69 -18.74 -2.58 7.84
C LYS A 69 -18.12 -3.60 6.90
N ILE A 70 -17.76 -4.78 7.42
CA ILE A 70 -17.12 -5.86 6.66
C ILE A 70 -18.11 -6.99 6.42
N ILE A 71 -18.16 -7.49 5.18
CA ILE A 71 -18.98 -8.64 4.80
C ILE A 71 -18.10 -9.62 4.03
N ARG A 72 -17.96 -10.83 4.57
CA ARG A 72 -17.23 -11.91 3.92
C ARG A 72 -18.16 -12.79 3.12
N ILE A 73 -17.77 -13.05 1.86
CA ILE A 73 -18.59 -13.80 0.89
C ILE A 73 -17.84 -15.08 0.50
N PRO A 74 -18.55 -16.23 0.42
CA PRO A 74 -17.98 -17.46 -0.08
C PRO A 74 -17.41 -17.32 -1.48
N VAL A 75 -16.24 -17.88 -1.69
CA VAL A 75 -15.60 -17.95 -3.00
C VAL A 75 -15.51 -19.39 -3.48
N LYS A 76 -15.53 -19.60 -4.81
CA LYS A 76 -15.27 -20.91 -5.42
C LYS A 76 -13.81 -21.32 -5.26
N GLY A 77 -12.91 -20.35 -5.20
CA GLY A 77 -11.46 -20.48 -5.08
C GLY A 77 -10.76 -19.21 -5.56
N PHE A 78 -9.46 -19.34 -5.77
CA PHE A 78 -8.61 -18.26 -6.28
C PHE A 78 -7.91 -18.73 -7.59
N LEU A 79 -7.79 -17.80 -8.53
CA LEU A 79 -7.00 -17.98 -9.76
C LEU A 79 -5.97 -16.84 -9.83
N SER A 80 -4.68 -17.18 -9.84
CA SER A 80 -3.59 -16.19 -9.82
C SER A 80 -3.77 -15.14 -8.70
N ASN A 81 -4.11 -15.57 -7.50
CA ASN A 81 -4.41 -14.74 -6.32
C ASN A 81 -5.63 -13.80 -6.47
N ARG A 82 -6.51 -14.04 -7.46
CA ARG A 82 -7.76 -13.30 -7.67
C ARG A 82 -8.95 -14.17 -7.28
N ALA A 83 -9.86 -13.64 -6.49
CA ALA A 83 -11.03 -14.36 -5.99
C ALA A 83 -12.03 -14.67 -7.09
N ILE A 84 -12.59 -15.89 -7.06
CA ILE A 84 -13.73 -16.29 -7.88
C ILE A 84 -14.96 -16.31 -6.99
N PHE A 85 -15.60 -15.16 -6.86
CA PHE A 85 -16.79 -15.01 -6.01
C PHE A 85 -17.98 -15.85 -6.51
N THR A 86 -18.81 -16.29 -5.55
CA THR A 86 -20.10 -16.92 -5.82
C THR A 86 -21.15 -15.88 -6.27
N LYS A 87 -22.35 -16.33 -6.58
CA LYS A 87 -23.47 -15.41 -6.88
C LYS A 87 -23.92 -14.59 -5.67
N GLU A 88 -23.57 -15.03 -4.48
CA GLU A 88 -23.91 -14.35 -3.22
C GLU A 88 -23.33 -12.94 -3.15
N LEU A 89 -22.15 -12.70 -3.75
CA LEU A 89 -21.61 -11.35 -3.86
C LEU A 89 -22.63 -10.38 -4.46
N TYR A 90 -23.17 -10.73 -5.64
CA TYR A 90 -24.08 -9.83 -6.37
C TYR A 90 -25.39 -9.65 -5.62
N LYS A 91 -25.94 -10.74 -5.09
CA LYS A 91 -27.13 -10.70 -4.25
C LYS A 91 -26.93 -9.79 -3.03
N LYS A 92 -25.78 -9.89 -2.35
CA LYS A 92 -25.46 -9.08 -1.19
C LYS A 92 -25.29 -7.60 -1.54
N VAL A 93 -24.66 -7.29 -2.66
CA VAL A 93 -24.57 -5.91 -3.15
C VAL A 93 -25.95 -5.35 -3.46
N ASP A 94 -26.81 -6.11 -4.13
CA ASP A 94 -28.19 -5.67 -4.43
C ASP A 94 -29.02 -5.46 -3.16
N GLU A 95 -28.88 -6.33 -2.13
CA GLU A 95 -29.53 -6.18 -0.81
C GLU A 95 -29.09 -4.89 -0.08
N LEU A 96 -27.82 -4.51 -0.24
CA LEU A 96 -27.29 -3.28 0.36
C LEU A 96 -27.79 -2.02 -0.34
N ALA A 97 -28.30 -2.15 -1.57
CA ALA A 97 -28.77 -1.04 -2.40
C ALA A 97 -27.81 0.16 -2.39
N PRO A 98 -26.55 0.00 -2.84
CA PRO A 98 -25.57 1.08 -2.81
C PRO A 98 -25.89 2.16 -3.84
N ASP A 99 -25.46 3.39 -3.58
CA ASP A 99 -25.42 4.45 -4.60
C ASP A 99 -24.32 4.17 -5.62
N ILE A 100 -23.20 3.63 -5.14
CA ILE A 100 -22.04 3.29 -5.97
C ILE A 100 -21.28 2.07 -5.44
N VAL A 101 -20.81 1.25 -6.36
CA VAL A 101 -19.86 0.15 -6.10
C VAL A 101 -18.47 0.57 -6.53
N TYR A 102 -17.51 0.47 -5.62
CA TYR A 102 -16.10 0.68 -5.87
C TYR A 102 -15.37 -0.67 -5.89
N VAL A 103 -14.98 -1.12 -7.09
CA VAL A 103 -14.26 -2.39 -7.24
C VAL A 103 -12.76 -2.13 -7.28
N HIS A 104 -12.05 -2.65 -6.28
CA HIS A 104 -10.59 -2.54 -6.21
C HIS A 104 -9.93 -3.52 -7.17
N GLY A 105 -9.19 -2.97 -8.13
CA GLY A 105 -8.55 -3.71 -9.21
C GLY A 105 -9.46 -3.94 -10.43
N ASN A 106 -9.33 -3.05 -11.41
CA ASN A 106 -10.04 -3.13 -12.70
C ASN A 106 -9.68 -4.39 -13.50
N ASP A 107 -8.53 -5.01 -13.24
CA ASP A 107 -7.98 -6.19 -13.90
C ASP A 107 -8.20 -7.49 -13.11
N THR A 108 -8.95 -7.44 -12.01
CA THR A 108 -9.40 -8.64 -11.29
C THR A 108 -10.54 -9.33 -12.00
N LEU A 109 -10.83 -10.59 -11.65
CA LEU A 109 -11.95 -11.33 -12.23
C LEU A 109 -13.29 -10.65 -11.93
N VAL A 110 -13.45 -10.15 -10.70
CA VAL A 110 -14.65 -9.43 -10.29
C VAL A 110 -14.71 -8.06 -10.97
N GLY A 111 -13.60 -7.33 -11.05
CA GLY A 111 -13.52 -6.03 -11.73
C GLY A 111 -13.93 -6.13 -13.21
N MET A 112 -13.32 -7.04 -13.94
CA MET A 112 -13.68 -7.26 -15.36
C MET A 112 -15.15 -7.66 -15.53
N LYS A 113 -15.72 -8.46 -14.60
CA LYS A 113 -17.13 -8.86 -14.66
C LYS A 113 -18.07 -7.69 -14.39
N TYR A 114 -17.76 -6.80 -13.45
CA TYR A 114 -18.52 -5.57 -13.21
C TYR A 114 -18.44 -4.63 -14.42
N ILE A 115 -17.27 -4.40 -14.98
CA ILE A 115 -17.06 -3.58 -16.18
C ILE A 115 -17.87 -4.14 -17.36
N TRP A 116 -17.85 -5.46 -17.57
CA TRP A 116 -18.58 -6.13 -18.65
C TRP A 116 -20.09 -5.94 -18.53
N ASN A 117 -20.64 -6.02 -17.31
CA ASN A 117 -22.07 -5.96 -17.04
C ASN A 117 -22.56 -4.57 -16.62
N GLN A 118 -21.74 -3.54 -16.65
CA GLN A 118 -22.02 -2.21 -16.10
C GLN A 118 -23.40 -1.65 -16.49
N ARG A 119 -23.86 -1.87 -17.72
CA ARG A 119 -25.17 -1.38 -18.19
C ARG A 119 -26.39 -2.02 -17.55
N LYS A 120 -26.20 -3.11 -16.80
CA LYS A 120 -27.28 -3.85 -16.12
C LYS A 120 -27.32 -3.53 -14.64
N LEU A 121 -26.43 -2.68 -14.15
CA LEU A 121 -26.35 -2.32 -12.75
C LEU A 121 -27.36 -1.22 -12.42
N SER A 122 -27.97 -1.31 -11.25
CA SER A 122 -28.88 -0.30 -10.69
C SER A 122 -28.17 0.77 -9.87
N TYR A 123 -26.83 0.75 -9.86
CA TYR A 123 -25.94 1.64 -9.11
C TYR A 123 -24.74 2.05 -9.97
N ALA A 124 -24.12 3.15 -9.60
CA ALA A 124 -22.91 3.62 -10.27
C ALA A 124 -21.73 2.67 -10.02
N LEU A 125 -20.75 2.67 -10.92
CA LEU A 125 -19.53 1.86 -10.82
C LEU A 125 -18.30 2.75 -10.95
N ILE A 126 -17.32 2.52 -10.09
CA ILE A 126 -15.95 3.04 -10.21
C ILE A 126 -14.97 1.91 -9.91
N SER A 127 -13.76 1.98 -10.46
CA SER A 127 -12.70 1.04 -10.14
C SER A 127 -11.35 1.74 -10.09
N ASP A 128 -10.33 1.02 -9.64
CA ASP A 128 -8.97 1.50 -9.61
C ASP A 128 -7.98 0.50 -10.21
N SER A 129 -6.73 0.92 -10.30
CA SER A 129 -5.60 0.08 -10.66
C SER A 129 -4.44 0.33 -9.70
N HIS A 130 -3.97 -0.75 -9.08
CA HIS A 130 -2.80 -0.75 -8.20
C HIS A 130 -1.53 -1.23 -8.91
N MET A 131 -1.63 -1.54 -10.22
CA MET A 131 -0.56 -2.18 -10.97
C MET A 131 0.54 -1.20 -11.34
N LEU A 132 1.78 -1.61 -11.04
CA LEU A 132 3.00 -1.03 -11.58
C LEU A 132 3.49 -1.89 -12.75
N GLU A 133 3.96 -1.28 -13.84
CA GLU A 133 4.48 -2.03 -14.97
C GLU A 133 5.66 -2.91 -14.59
N MET A 134 6.55 -2.42 -13.72
CA MET A 134 7.71 -3.16 -13.20
C MET A 134 7.32 -4.42 -12.40
N ALA A 135 6.14 -4.42 -11.76
CA ALA A 135 5.63 -5.56 -11.00
C ALA A 135 4.86 -6.57 -11.87
N SER A 136 4.57 -6.23 -13.12
CA SER A 136 3.79 -7.03 -14.05
C SER A 136 4.66 -8.04 -14.81
N VAL A 137 5.21 -9.03 -14.10
CA VAL A 137 6.20 -10.01 -14.64
C VAL A 137 5.62 -11.37 -15.05
N ASN A 138 4.29 -11.53 -15.06
CA ASN A 138 3.64 -12.79 -15.42
C ASN A 138 3.89 -13.15 -16.91
N LYS A 139 4.18 -14.44 -17.19
CA LYS A 139 4.43 -14.96 -18.55
C LYS A 139 3.25 -14.73 -19.52
N PHE A 140 2.03 -14.67 -19.00
CA PHE A 140 0.81 -14.47 -19.79
C PHE A 140 0.41 -12.99 -19.97
N ASN A 141 1.19 -12.05 -19.47
CA ASN A 141 0.85 -10.62 -19.51
C ASN A 141 0.53 -10.10 -20.91
N LYS A 142 1.31 -10.51 -21.93
CA LYS A 142 1.08 -10.06 -23.32
C LYS A 142 -0.30 -10.49 -23.83
N VAL A 143 -0.69 -11.74 -23.54
CA VAL A 143 -1.99 -12.30 -23.93
C VAL A 143 -3.12 -11.60 -23.17
N PHE A 144 -2.96 -11.46 -21.87
CA PHE A 144 -3.91 -10.76 -21.01
C PHE A 144 -4.12 -9.31 -21.46
N ARG A 145 -3.05 -8.54 -21.68
CA ARG A 145 -3.10 -7.14 -22.14
C ARG A 145 -3.83 -7.03 -23.49
N LYS A 146 -3.58 -7.96 -24.43
CA LYS A 146 -4.29 -8.00 -25.72
C LYS A 146 -5.77 -8.30 -25.54
N PHE A 147 -6.12 -9.30 -24.73
CA PHE A 147 -7.50 -9.61 -24.38
C PHE A 147 -8.20 -8.40 -23.74
N TYR A 148 -7.58 -7.76 -22.77
CA TYR A 148 -8.13 -6.61 -22.06
C TYR A 148 -8.42 -5.44 -23.02
N LYS A 149 -7.45 -5.10 -23.88
CA LYS A 149 -7.62 -4.05 -24.92
C LYS A 149 -8.77 -4.31 -25.87
N ILE A 150 -8.99 -5.55 -26.25
CA ILE A 150 -10.02 -5.92 -27.24
C ILE A 150 -11.41 -5.99 -26.60
N PHE A 151 -11.53 -6.56 -25.42
CA PHE A 151 -12.83 -6.90 -24.84
C PHE A 151 -13.28 -6.02 -23.68
N ILE A 152 -12.36 -5.54 -22.85
CA ILE A 152 -12.69 -4.76 -21.63
C ILE A 152 -12.57 -3.26 -21.85
N THR A 153 -11.46 -2.79 -22.39
CA THR A 153 -11.24 -1.36 -22.65
C THR A 153 -12.35 -0.68 -23.47
N PRO A 154 -12.91 -1.29 -24.54
CA PRO A 154 -14.02 -0.67 -25.25
C PRO A 154 -15.28 -0.47 -24.39
N LYS A 155 -15.50 -1.30 -23.37
CA LYS A 155 -16.61 -1.14 -22.42
C LYS A 155 -16.36 0.04 -21.48
N ILE A 156 -15.11 0.19 -21.01
CA ILE A 156 -14.68 1.32 -20.18
C ILE A 156 -14.91 2.62 -20.97
N ILE A 157 -14.39 2.71 -22.19
CA ILE A 157 -14.50 3.89 -23.06
C ILE A 157 -15.96 4.24 -23.33
N LYS A 158 -16.74 3.26 -23.80
CA LYS A 158 -18.15 3.46 -24.19
C LYS A 158 -19.01 3.95 -23.04
N ASN A 159 -18.77 3.47 -21.83
CA ASN A 159 -19.56 3.80 -20.65
C ASN A 159 -18.95 4.92 -19.81
N LYS A 160 -17.83 5.53 -20.27
CA LYS A 160 -17.10 6.58 -19.57
C LYS A 160 -16.77 6.21 -18.11
N LEU A 161 -16.38 4.95 -17.89
CA LEU A 161 -16.03 4.45 -16.56
C LEU A 161 -14.71 5.05 -16.10
N THR A 162 -14.66 5.54 -14.87
CA THR A 162 -13.43 6.00 -14.24
C THR A 162 -12.63 4.81 -13.67
N ILE A 163 -11.35 4.74 -14.01
CA ILE A 163 -10.36 3.81 -13.46
C ILE A 163 -9.27 4.62 -12.79
N ILE A 164 -9.34 4.80 -11.47
CA ILE A 164 -8.37 5.60 -10.72
C ILE A 164 -7.01 4.89 -10.74
N ARG A 165 -5.96 5.58 -11.17
CA ARG A 165 -4.58 5.12 -11.01
C ARG A 165 -4.13 5.48 -9.61
N THR A 166 -3.79 4.48 -8.80
CA THR A 166 -3.36 4.70 -7.41
C THR A 166 -1.85 4.90 -7.28
N GLN A 167 -1.10 4.49 -8.29
CA GLN A 167 0.35 4.66 -8.40
C GLN A 167 0.67 5.67 -9.49
N ASP A 168 1.79 6.36 -9.37
CA ASP A 168 2.35 7.18 -10.42
C ASP A 168 2.96 6.32 -11.52
N ASP A 169 2.10 5.64 -12.25
CA ASP A 169 2.42 4.74 -13.34
C ASP A 169 1.34 4.85 -14.42
N THR A 170 1.75 4.74 -15.67
CA THR A 170 0.87 4.79 -16.83
C THR A 170 0.53 3.40 -17.38
N TYR A 171 0.67 2.34 -16.59
CA TYR A 171 0.38 0.96 -16.98
C TYR A 171 -1.00 0.80 -17.63
N VAL A 172 -2.05 1.35 -17.00
CA VAL A 172 -3.42 1.23 -17.52
C VAL A 172 -3.60 1.91 -18.88
N ASN A 173 -2.88 3.00 -19.12
CA ASN A 173 -2.92 3.72 -20.40
C ASN A 173 -2.12 2.98 -21.45
N ARG A 174 -0.84 2.72 -21.22
CA ARG A 174 0.07 2.09 -22.18
C ARG A 174 -0.24 0.61 -22.42
N CYS A 175 -0.47 -0.15 -21.34
CA CYS A 175 -0.60 -1.59 -21.39
C CYS A 175 -2.04 -2.07 -21.56
N LEU A 176 -3.03 -1.36 -21.00
CA LEU A 176 -4.43 -1.73 -21.10
C LEU A 176 -5.23 -0.85 -22.09
N GLY A 177 -4.67 0.26 -22.56
CA GLY A 177 -5.27 1.12 -23.58
C GLY A 177 -6.42 2.00 -23.06
N ILE A 178 -6.48 2.25 -21.75
CA ILE A 178 -7.49 3.14 -21.15
C ILE A 178 -7.07 4.58 -21.38
N PRO A 179 -7.94 5.48 -21.91
CA PRO A 179 -7.63 6.88 -22.11
C PRO A 179 -7.28 7.60 -20.79
N PHE A 180 -6.41 8.62 -20.87
CA PHE A 180 -5.97 9.36 -19.68
C PHE A 180 -7.11 10.09 -18.98
N GLU A 181 -8.08 10.62 -19.73
CA GLU A 181 -9.26 11.30 -19.19
C GLU A 181 -10.19 10.35 -18.38
N GLN A 182 -10.07 9.04 -18.57
CA GLN A 182 -10.80 8.03 -17.81
C GLN A 182 -9.92 7.34 -16.75
N ALA A 183 -8.65 7.71 -16.69
CA ALA A 183 -7.69 7.14 -15.76
C ALA A 183 -6.98 8.25 -14.95
N PRO A 184 -7.74 9.04 -14.13
CA PRO A 184 -7.14 10.05 -13.28
C PRO A 184 -6.15 9.42 -12.29
N TRP A 185 -5.08 10.15 -11.97
CA TRP A 185 -4.14 9.73 -10.94
C TRP A 185 -4.54 10.34 -9.61
N ILE A 186 -4.82 9.48 -8.63
CA ILE A 186 -5.00 9.84 -7.23
C ILE A 186 -4.12 8.91 -6.41
N SER A 187 -3.04 9.44 -5.91
CA SER A 187 -2.04 8.66 -5.16
C SER A 187 -2.60 8.11 -3.85
N TYR A 188 -1.87 7.17 -3.28
CA TYR A 188 -1.99 6.84 -1.87
C TYR A 188 -1.67 8.05 -0.99
N GLY A 189 -1.94 7.91 0.30
CA GLY A 189 -1.56 8.86 1.31
C GLY A 189 -1.02 8.17 2.55
N SER A 190 -0.81 8.95 3.60
CA SER A 190 -0.53 8.49 4.96
C SER A 190 -1.62 8.90 5.92
N ASP A 191 -1.89 8.07 6.91
CA ASP A 191 -2.71 8.43 8.06
C ASP A 191 -1.89 9.29 9.02
N THR A 192 -1.84 10.59 8.76
CA THR A 192 -1.03 11.56 9.54
C THR A 192 -1.52 11.76 10.98
N LEU A 193 -2.67 11.19 11.35
CA LEU A 193 -3.08 11.11 12.76
C LEU A 193 -2.37 9.98 13.50
N LEU A 194 -1.97 8.94 12.79
CA LEU A 194 -1.21 7.81 13.32
C LEU A 194 0.29 8.02 13.13
N PHE A 195 0.69 8.44 11.94
CA PHE A 195 2.09 8.65 11.56
C PHE A 195 2.41 10.15 11.58
N HIS A 196 3.11 10.58 12.60
CA HIS A 196 3.59 11.95 12.80
C HIS A 196 4.89 11.92 13.62
N PRO A 197 5.71 12.98 13.63
CA PRO A 197 6.87 13.03 14.49
C PRO A 197 6.48 12.94 15.97
N ASP A 198 7.15 12.07 16.74
CA ASP A 198 6.95 11.91 18.18
C ASP A 198 8.26 11.57 18.90
N GLU A 199 8.90 12.58 19.44
CA GLU A 199 10.18 12.42 20.16
C GLU A 199 9.99 11.63 21.48
N LYS A 200 8.82 11.68 22.11
CA LYS A 200 8.54 10.92 23.32
C LYS A 200 8.54 9.43 23.02
N THR A 201 7.80 9.02 21.99
CA THR A 201 7.80 7.63 21.52
C THR A 201 9.20 7.15 21.16
N LYS A 202 10.03 8.00 20.51
CA LYS A 202 11.43 7.66 20.20
C LYS A 202 12.27 7.38 21.45
N VAL A 203 12.15 8.20 22.48
CA VAL A 203 12.88 8.01 23.74
C VAL A 203 12.41 6.74 24.45
N GLU A 204 11.11 6.50 24.52
CA GLU A 204 10.52 5.29 25.11
C GLU A 204 10.97 4.03 24.38
N PHE A 205 10.90 4.03 23.04
CA PHE A 205 11.34 2.90 22.20
C PHE A 205 12.83 2.57 22.43
N LYS A 206 13.71 3.58 22.47
CA LYS A 206 15.13 3.38 22.76
C LYS A 206 15.34 2.74 24.14
N LYS A 207 14.63 3.21 25.14
CA LYS A 207 14.72 2.69 26.52
C LYS A 207 14.26 1.25 26.63
N GLU A 208 13.08 0.93 26.08
CA GLU A 208 12.50 -0.42 26.10
C GLU A 208 13.38 -1.45 25.39
N ASN A 209 14.01 -1.05 24.29
CA ASN A 209 14.85 -1.91 23.46
C ASN A 209 16.35 -1.84 23.80
N LYS A 210 16.71 -1.18 24.92
CA LYS A 210 18.11 -1.03 25.38
C LYS A 210 19.03 -0.49 24.28
N ILE A 211 18.54 0.51 23.55
CA ILE A 211 19.28 1.24 22.53
C ILE A 211 19.93 2.45 23.19
N PRO A 212 21.23 2.71 23.01
CA PRO A 212 21.87 3.93 23.52
C PRO A 212 21.16 5.19 23.04
N GLU A 213 21.06 6.20 23.90
CA GLU A 213 20.35 7.45 23.62
C GLU A 213 20.85 8.12 22.33
N ASN A 214 22.16 8.15 22.14
CA ASN A 214 22.82 8.78 20.99
C ASN A 214 22.95 7.85 19.76
N ALA A 215 22.48 6.60 19.84
CA ALA A 215 22.56 5.67 18.73
C ALA A 215 21.68 6.13 17.56
N PHE A 216 22.18 5.93 16.33
CA PHE A 216 21.46 6.17 15.09
C PHE A 216 20.70 4.90 14.71
N ILE A 217 19.38 5.00 14.55
CA ILE A 217 18.52 3.87 14.20
C ILE A 217 18.29 3.85 12.69
N VAL A 218 18.77 2.79 12.05
CA VAL A 218 18.43 2.46 10.65
C VAL A 218 17.35 1.39 10.68
N LEU A 219 16.17 1.70 10.14
CA LEU A 219 15.01 0.81 10.17
C LEU A 219 14.72 0.24 8.78
N TYR A 220 14.38 -1.02 8.74
CA TYR A 220 13.66 -1.67 7.66
C TYR A 220 12.34 -2.23 8.20
N ALA A 221 11.23 -1.96 7.52
CA ALA A 221 9.94 -2.57 7.81
C ALA A 221 9.27 -3.05 6.53
N GLY A 222 9.07 -4.36 6.42
CA GLY A 222 8.48 -4.96 5.24
C GLY A 222 8.69 -6.47 5.14
N LYS A 223 8.30 -7.02 3.99
CA LYS A 223 8.53 -8.43 3.67
C LYS A 223 10.02 -8.70 3.48
N LEU A 224 10.54 -9.69 4.19
CA LEU A 224 11.92 -10.13 4.05
C LEU A 224 12.02 -11.25 3.00
N ASP A 225 11.73 -10.92 1.74
CA ASP A 225 11.80 -11.82 0.60
C ASP A 225 12.72 -11.27 -0.52
N GLU A 226 12.94 -12.08 -1.55
CA GLU A 226 13.79 -11.72 -2.69
C GLU A 226 13.27 -10.49 -3.45
N SER A 227 11.95 -10.35 -3.52
CA SER A 227 11.31 -9.22 -4.25
C SER A 227 11.56 -7.88 -3.58
N LYS A 228 11.82 -7.86 -2.27
CA LYS A 228 12.11 -6.67 -1.47
C LYS A 228 13.58 -6.52 -1.09
N GLY A 229 14.44 -7.40 -1.61
CA GLY A 229 15.89 -7.32 -1.38
C GLY A 229 16.30 -7.70 0.04
N GLY A 230 15.60 -8.66 0.66
CA GLY A 230 15.91 -9.09 2.03
C GLY A 230 17.35 -9.56 2.20
N MET A 231 17.86 -10.40 1.29
CA MET A 231 19.24 -10.87 1.35
C MET A 231 20.25 -9.74 1.08
N PHE A 232 19.98 -8.86 0.11
CA PHE A 232 20.79 -7.65 -0.12
C PHE A 232 20.94 -6.82 1.16
N LEU A 233 19.81 -6.62 1.90
CA LEU A 233 19.85 -5.92 3.19
C LEU A 233 20.70 -6.66 4.20
N ALA A 234 20.50 -7.98 4.37
CA ALA A 234 21.22 -8.78 5.34
C ALA A 234 22.74 -8.77 5.09
N GLU A 235 23.16 -8.90 3.83
CA GLU A 235 24.56 -8.81 3.42
C GLU A 235 25.13 -7.39 3.61
N ALA A 236 24.38 -6.36 3.23
CA ALA A 236 24.81 -4.96 3.39
C ALA A 236 25.05 -4.57 4.84
N VAL A 237 24.27 -5.12 5.80
CA VAL A 237 24.45 -4.84 7.22
C VAL A 237 25.32 -5.85 7.95
N ASN A 238 25.96 -6.80 7.27
CA ASN A 238 26.80 -7.81 7.88
C ASN A 238 28.09 -7.20 8.43
N GLU A 239 28.83 -6.45 7.61
CA GLU A 239 30.07 -5.80 8.02
C GLU A 239 29.80 -4.50 8.79
N LYS A 240 30.61 -4.25 9.83
CA LYS A 240 30.47 -3.06 10.69
C LYS A 240 30.52 -1.76 9.89
N PHE A 241 29.67 -0.82 10.24
CA PHE A 241 29.72 0.55 9.72
C PHE A 241 30.77 1.35 10.48
N GLN A 242 31.64 2.03 9.74
CA GLN A 242 32.71 2.89 10.28
C GLN A 242 32.15 4.31 10.49
N THR A 243 31.61 4.58 11.67
CA THR A 243 31.01 5.87 12.03
C THR A 243 31.33 6.22 13.48
N ASP A 244 31.29 7.50 13.82
CA ASP A 244 31.51 7.99 15.19
C ASP A 244 30.29 7.75 16.10
N LYS A 245 29.15 7.42 15.54
CA LYS A 245 27.91 7.10 16.28
C LYS A 245 27.68 5.60 16.34
N ASP A 246 27.12 5.13 17.43
CA ASP A 246 26.56 3.79 17.49
C ASP A 246 25.41 3.64 16.49
N VAL A 247 25.46 2.59 15.68
CA VAL A 247 24.41 2.29 14.69
C VAL A 247 23.66 1.05 15.14
N VAL A 248 22.33 1.15 15.18
CA VAL A 248 21.43 0.02 15.47
C VAL A 248 20.50 -0.19 14.31
N PHE A 249 20.50 -1.42 13.76
CA PHE A 249 19.57 -1.81 12.73
C PHE A 249 18.33 -2.44 13.37
N VAL A 250 17.17 -1.85 13.10
CA VAL A 250 15.86 -2.40 13.51
C VAL A 250 15.21 -2.99 12.27
N ILE A 251 14.98 -4.31 12.28
CA ILE A 251 14.46 -5.03 11.12
C ILE A 251 13.14 -5.70 11.50
N VAL A 252 12.04 -5.17 10.93
CA VAL A 252 10.66 -5.56 11.19
C VAL A 252 10.13 -6.33 9.98
N GLY A 253 9.67 -7.56 10.21
CA GLY A 253 9.07 -8.40 9.18
C GLY A 253 9.45 -9.87 9.34
N ASN A 254 8.65 -10.76 8.79
CA ASN A 254 8.92 -12.18 8.79
C ASN A 254 9.63 -12.61 7.52
N SER A 255 10.54 -13.54 7.66
CA SER A 255 11.14 -14.33 6.59
C SER A 255 10.52 -15.73 6.57
N ALA A 256 10.69 -16.50 5.49
CA ALA A 256 10.16 -17.85 5.44
C ALA A 256 10.90 -18.75 4.45
N GLY A 257 10.88 -20.07 4.72
CA GLY A 257 11.51 -21.11 3.91
C GLY A 257 13.04 -20.99 3.89
N ASP A 258 13.69 -21.75 3.01
CA ASP A 258 15.16 -21.81 2.90
C ASP A 258 15.81 -20.44 2.68
N TYR A 259 15.12 -19.55 1.95
CA TYR A 259 15.57 -18.17 1.77
C TYR A 259 15.58 -17.42 3.11
N GLY A 260 14.51 -17.58 3.90
CA GLY A 260 14.39 -16.96 5.21
C GLY A 260 15.44 -17.47 6.20
N GLU A 261 15.73 -18.77 6.22
CA GLU A 261 16.76 -19.35 7.08
C GLU A 261 18.14 -18.75 6.78
N LYS A 262 18.54 -18.69 5.51
CA LYS A 262 19.80 -18.07 5.09
C LYS A 262 19.88 -16.58 5.46
N LEU A 263 18.78 -15.86 5.30
CA LEU A 263 18.67 -14.45 5.64
C LEU A 263 18.85 -14.23 7.15
N GLU A 264 18.15 -15.00 7.98
CA GLU A 264 18.26 -14.90 9.46
C GLU A 264 19.66 -15.27 9.94
N ASP A 265 20.29 -16.28 9.34
CA ASP A 265 21.68 -16.64 9.65
C ASP A 265 22.65 -15.50 9.30
N CYS A 266 22.45 -14.84 8.15
CA CYS A 266 23.26 -13.69 7.76
C CYS A 266 23.11 -12.53 8.76
N LEU A 267 21.88 -12.21 9.14
CA LEU A 267 21.60 -11.15 10.13
C LEU A 267 22.16 -11.46 11.51
N LYS A 268 22.06 -12.72 11.95
CA LYS A 268 22.60 -13.18 13.24
C LYS A 268 24.13 -13.06 13.33
N ASN A 269 24.81 -13.23 12.20
CA ASN A 269 26.27 -13.12 12.11
C ASN A 269 26.76 -11.69 11.83
N SER A 270 25.85 -10.70 11.79
CA SER A 270 26.22 -9.30 11.57
C SER A 270 27.13 -8.75 12.67
N LYS A 271 28.13 -7.96 12.26
CA LYS A 271 29.01 -7.21 13.17
C LYS A 271 28.37 -5.95 13.73
N ASN A 272 27.15 -5.62 13.31
CA ASN A 272 26.37 -4.50 13.83
C ASN A 272 25.32 -5.00 14.84
N LYS A 273 24.80 -4.10 15.66
CA LYS A 273 23.67 -4.41 16.54
C LYS A 273 22.40 -4.50 15.70
N ILE A 274 21.82 -5.71 15.62
CA ILE A 274 20.56 -5.98 14.91
C ILE A 274 19.47 -6.26 15.95
N LEU A 275 18.33 -5.58 15.84
CA LEU A 275 17.10 -5.89 16.57
C LEU A 275 16.05 -6.41 15.58
N ARG A 276 15.58 -7.65 15.83
CA ARG A 276 14.60 -8.33 14.99
C ARG A 276 13.22 -8.27 15.63
N PHE A 277 12.22 -7.88 14.83
CA PHE A 277 10.81 -7.88 15.20
C PHE A 277 9.99 -8.64 14.16
N PRO A 278 8.95 -9.36 14.57
CA PRO A 278 8.03 -9.99 13.62
C PRO A 278 7.25 -8.94 12.85
N THR A 279 6.52 -9.38 11.82
CA THR A 279 5.58 -8.53 11.09
C THR A 279 4.59 -7.89 12.06
N GLN A 280 4.42 -6.58 11.97
CA GLN A 280 3.52 -5.80 12.80
C GLN A 280 2.20 -5.53 12.06
N ARG A 281 1.12 -5.30 12.82
CA ARG A 281 -0.09 -4.71 12.27
C ARG A 281 0.22 -3.29 11.81
N TYR A 282 -0.53 -2.77 10.85
CA TYR A 282 -0.33 -1.43 10.33
C TYR A 282 -0.29 -0.36 11.43
N VAL A 283 -1.23 -0.46 12.37
CA VAL A 283 -1.33 0.50 13.49
C VAL A 283 -0.16 0.44 14.45
N ASP A 284 0.52 -0.69 14.56
CA ASP A 284 1.65 -0.91 15.47
C ASP A 284 3.00 -0.50 14.83
N LEU A 285 3.01 -0.08 13.56
CA LEU A 285 4.22 0.39 12.88
C LEU A 285 4.64 1.81 13.28
N ALA A 286 3.71 2.62 13.80
CA ALA A 286 4.00 4.01 14.13
C ALA A 286 5.18 4.18 15.09
N PRO A 287 5.30 3.46 16.22
CA PRO A 287 6.45 3.60 17.12
C PRO A 287 7.79 3.26 16.45
N PHE A 288 7.82 2.32 15.52
CA PHE A 288 9.02 1.98 14.77
C PHE A 288 9.45 3.13 13.85
N PHE A 289 8.52 3.70 13.08
CA PHE A 289 8.84 4.81 12.18
C PHE A 289 9.20 6.07 12.95
N GLN A 290 8.45 6.41 14.02
CA GLN A 290 8.73 7.55 14.90
C GLN A 290 10.10 7.47 15.57
N SER A 291 10.59 6.25 15.82
CA SER A 291 11.88 6.02 16.49
C SER A 291 13.07 6.01 15.53
N ALA A 292 12.84 5.81 14.23
CA ALA A 292 13.92 5.71 13.25
C ALA A 292 14.62 7.05 12.99
N ASP A 293 15.88 6.97 12.59
CA ASP A 293 16.64 8.07 12.02
C ASP A 293 16.74 7.98 10.51
N LEU A 294 16.71 6.77 9.96
CA LEU A 294 16.68 6.50 8.53
C LEU A 294 15.87 5.22 8.28
N VAL A 295 14.98 5.22 7.28
CA VAL A 295 14.33 4.00 6.84
C VAL A 295 14.87 3.61 5.47
N VAL A 296 15.17 2.32 5.29
CA VAL A 296 15.76 1.82 4.05
C VAL A 296 14.80 0.92 3.28
N PHE A 297 14.74 1.08 1.96
CA PHE A 297 13.98 0.24 1.03
C PHE A 297 14.92 -0.30 -0.06
N PRO A 298 15.54 -1.48 0.18
CA PRO A 298 16.61 -2.00 -0.67
C PRO A 298 16.19 -2.32 -2.10
N LYS A 299 14.92 -2.61 -2.33
CA LYS A 299 14.42 -3.01 -3.66
C LYS A 299 12.97 -2.60 -3.86
N GLN A 300 12.64 -2.18 -5.08
CA GLN A 300 11.31 -1.73 -5.49
C GLN A 300 10.80 -0.49 -4.71
N CYS A 301 9.52 -0.19 -4.89
CA CYS A 301 8.83 0.85 -4.14
C CYS A 301 8.11 0.25 -2.92
N SER A 302 7.96 1.05 -1.86
CA SER A 302 7.17 0.70 -0.70
C SER A 302 6.05 1.70 -0.48
N LEU A 303 4.87 1.24 -0.04
CA LEU A 303 3.80 2.12 0.42
C LEU A 303 4.13 2.77 1.76
N SER A 304 4.92 2.09 2.59
CA SER A 304 5.42 2.64 3.86
C SER A 304 6.26 3.90 3.68
N PHE A 305 6.69 4.22 2.45
CA PHE A 305 7.33 5.49 2.14
C PHE A 305 6.53 6.68 2.68
N TYR A 306 5.21 6.71 2.44
CA TYR A 306 4.35 7.82 2.88
C TYR A 306 4.27 7.91 4.41
N ASP A 307 4.14 6.77 5.09
CA ASP A 307 4.01 6.73 6.55
C ASP A 307 5.33 7.11 7.26
N VAL A 308 6.45 6.63 6.72
CA VAL A 308 7.80 7.00 7.21
C VAL A 308 8.04 8.50 7.10
N GLN A 309 7.77 9.05 5.94
CA GLN A 309 7.96 10.48 5.68
C GLN A 309 7.00 11.33 6.51
N ALA A 310 5.78 10.86 6.76
CA ALA A 310 4.83 11.50 7.67
C ALA A 310 5.36 11.59 9.12
N CYS A 311 6.22 10.65 9.53
CA CYS A 311 6.94 10.73 10.80
C CYS A 311 8.16 11.69 10.75
N GLY A 312 8.38 12.39 9.65
CA GLY A 312 9.54 13.26 9.47
C GLY A 312 10.86 12.49 9.39
N VAL A 313 10.84 11.26 8.88
CA VAL A 313 12.02 10.40 8.78
C VAL A 313 12.46 10.29 7.33
N PRO A 314 13.74 10.59 7.02
CA PRO A 314 14.26 10.39 5.66
C PRO A 314 14.29 8.92 5.28
N VAL A 315 14.20 8.66 3.98
CA VAL A 315 14.30 7.32 3.42
C VAL A 315 15.55 7.17 2.53
N LEU A 316 16.05 5.94 2.42
CA LEU A 316 17.04 5.54 1.42
C LEU A 316 16.43 4.44 0.56
N SER A 317 16.25 4.68 -0.71
CA SER A 317 15.57 3.78 -1.64
C SER A 317 16.42 3.49 -2.88
N GLU A 318 16.17 2.33 -3.51
CA GLU A 318 16.72 1.98 -4.82
C GLU A 318 16.32 3.01 -5.90
N ASP A 319 17.20 3.34 -6.84
CA ASP A 319 17.03 4.35 -7.89
C ASP A 319 16.15 3.87 -9.06
N ASN A 320 14.87 3.74 -8.83
CA ASN A 320 13.89 3.61 -9.90
C ASN A 320 13.11 4.92 -10.09
N ASN A 321 12.46 5.06 -11.24
CA ASN A 321 11.79 6.32 -11.61
C ASN A 321 10.83 6.84 -10.52
N ILE A 322 10.13 5.94 -9.82
CA ILE A 322 9.19 6.31 -8.76
C ILE A 322 9.94 6.80 -7.52
N ASN A 323 10.98 6.10 -7.10
CA ASN A 323 11.75 6.46 -5.91
C ASN A 323 12.57 7.73 -6.15
N ILE A 324 13.12 7.93 -7.36
CA ILE A 324 13.82 9.16 -7.75
C ILE A 324 12.86 10.36 -7.59
N GLU A 325 11.65 10.25 -8.14
CA GLU A 325 10.64 11.31 -8.03
C GLU A 325 10.24 11.57 -6.56
N ARG A 326 9.92 10.51 -5.81
CA ARG A 326 9.56 10.59 -4.39
C ARG A 326 10.63 11.26 -3.52
N CYS A 327 11.91 11.04 -3.84
CA CYS A 327 13.05 11.59 -3.10
C CYS A 327 13.59 12.91 -3.66
N SER A 328 12.97 13.48 -4.72
CA SER A 328 13.43 14.71 -5.41
C SER A 328 13.26 15.98 -4.57
N HIS A 329 12.47 15.94 -3.50
CA HIS A 329 12.09 17.08 -2.67
C HIS A 329 13.05 17.32 -1.49
N LYS A 330 14.29 16.84 -1.57
CA LYS A 330 15.26 16.88 -0.46
C LYS A 330 14.73 16.26 0.83
N ASN A 331 13.98 15.20 0.70
CA ASN A 331 13.25 14.50 1.77
C ASN A 331 13.78 13.08 1.98
N GLY A 332 14.75 12.64 1.18
CA GLY A 332 15.33 11.30 1.24
C GLY A 332 16.48 11.16 0.25
N PHE A 333 16.94 9.92 0.08
CA PHE A 333 18.09 9.56 -0.72
C PHE A 333 17.76 8.40 -1.64
N VAL A 334 18.47 8.31 -2.75
CA VAL A 334 18.47 7.14 -3.61
C VAL A 334 19.87 6.57 -3.73
N PHE A 335 20.00 5.25 -3.86
CA PHE A 335 21.24 4.54 -4.15
C PHE A 335 21.11 3.78 -5.45
N GLU A 336 22.22 3.54 -6.12
CA GLU A 336 22.27 2.80 -7.39
C GLU A 336 21.79 1.36 -7.21
N SER A 337 20.81 0.96 -8.03
CA SER A 337 20.19 -0.35 -7.96
C SER A 337 21.19 -1.50 -7.96
N GLY A 338 21.11 -2.36 -6.94
CA GLY A 338 22.01 -3.50 -6.75
C GLY A 338 23.43 -3.15 -6.28
N ASN A 339 23.79 -1.87 -6.12
CA ASN A 339 25.10 -1.44 -5.66
C ASN A 339 25.15 -1.37 -4.12
N MET A 340 25.71 -2.41 -3.50
CA MET A 340 25.82 -2.52 -2.05
C MET A 340 26.77 -1.48 -1.44
N ASP A 341 27.85 -1.15 -2.13
CA ASP A 341 28.82 -0.15 -1.65
C ASP A 341 28.18 1.24 -1.64
N ASP A 342 27.40 1.60 -2.66
CA ASP A 342 26.67 2.85 -2.70
C ASP A 342 25.59 2.90 -1.61
N PHE A 343 24.84 1.80 -1.40
CA PHE A 343 23.87 1.69 -0.32
C PHE A 343 24.50 1.94 1.06
N ARG A 344 25.62 1.26 1.35
CA ARG A 344 26.35 1.42 2.60
C ARG A 344 26.90 2.84 2.76
N ARG A 345 27.51 3.38 1.70
CA ARG A 345 28.05 4.76 1.67
C ARG A 345 26.95 5.77 1.97
N LYS A 346 25.77 5.67 1.37
CA LYS A 346 24.62 6.57 1.62
C LYS A 346 24.14 6.52 3.08
N ILE A 347 24.18 5.34 3.71
CA ILE A 347 23.85 5.21 5.14
C ILE A 347 24.88 6.00 5.98
N VAL A 348 26.18 5.81 5.70
CA VAL A 348 27.27 6.54 6.39
C VAL A 348 27.16 8.05 6.19
N ASP A 349 26.90 8.49 4.94
CA ASP A 349 26.69 9.92 4.63
C ASP A 349 25.53 10.51 5.44
N CYS A 350 24.43 9.75 5.61
CA CYS A 350 23.30 10.20 6.42
C CYS A 350 23.63 10.28 7.91
N ILE A 351 24.36 9.29 8.45
CA ILE A 351 24.78 9.27 9.86
C ILE A 351 25.72 10.45 10.19
N ASN A 352 26.66 10.76 9.30
CA ASN A 352 27.66 11.80 9.48
C ASN A 352 27.20 13.18 8.99
N MET A 353 25.95 13.30 8.56
CA MET A 353 25.42 14.55 8.04
C MET A 353 25.40 15.64 9.13
N PRO A 354 25.73 16.90 8.79
CA PRO A 354 25.58 18.02 9.72
C PRO A 354 24.14 18.16 10.21
N SER A 355 23.97 18.39 11.51
CA SER A 355 22.67 18.39 12.19
C SER A 355 21.64 19.33 11.56
N ASN A 356 22.08 20.49 11.05
CA ASN A 356 21.19 21.44 10.39
C ASN A 356 20.64 20.90 9.06
N LYS A 357 21.48 20.25 8.24
CA LYS A 357 21.06 19.61 6.98
C LYS A 357 20.15 18.42 7.23
N TYR A 358 20.48 17.59 8.21
CA TYR A 358 19.66 16.47 8.58
C TYR A 358 18.27 16.93 9.06
N LYS A 359 18.20 18.00 9.87
CA LYS A 359 16.95 18.60 10.33
C LYS A 359 16.12 19.15 9.15
N GLU A 360 16.76 19.79 8.17
CA GLU A 360 16.09 20.26 6.95
C GLU A 360 15.41 19.10 6.21
N ILE A 361 16.12 17.98 6.03
CA ILE A 361 15.55 16.79 5.34
C ILE A 361 14.35 16.23 6.13
N LYS A 362 14.41 16.17 7.45
CA LYS A 362 13.28 15.73 8.28
C LYS A 362 12.05 16.61 8.09
N VAL A 363 12.23 17.93 8.08
CA VAL A 363 11.14 18.89 7.85
C VAL A 363 10.57 18.70 6.44
N ASN A 364 11.42 18.61 5.42
CA ASN A 364 10.98 18.40 4.06
C ASN A 364 10.20 17.08 3.90
N ALA A 365 10.62 16.01 4.58
CA ALA A 365 9.93 14.74 4.58
C ALA A 365 8.50 14.87 5.13
N TYR A 366 8.36 15.47 6.29
CA TYR A 366 7.06 15.71 6.93
C TYR A 366 6.15 16.61 6.07
N ASP A 367 6.67 17.76 5.61
CA ASP A 367 5.92 18.72 4.82
C ASP A 367 5.46 18.14 3.49
N TYR A 368 6.31 17.37 2.81
CA TYR A 368 5.98 16.71 1.57
C TYR A 368 4.73 15.83 1.70
N ILE A 369 4.63 15.06 2.78
CA ILE A 369 3.48 14.18 3.00
C ILE A 369 2.26 14.94 3.50
N THR A 370 2.42 15.81 4.48
CA THR A 370 1.27 16.50 5.09
C THR A 370 0.57 17.43 4.11
N GLN A 371 1.31 18.03 3.17
CA GLN A 371 0.76 18.91 2.16
C GLN A 371 0.15 18.16 0.96
N ASN A 372 0.78 17.05 0.53
CA ASN A 372 0.44 16.41 -0.74
C ASN A 372 -0.23 15.03 -0.60
N TYR A 373 0.03 14.32 0.52
CA TYR A 373 -0.32 12.91 0.67
C TYR A 373 -1.02 12.57 2.00
N ASN A 374 -1.61 13.57 2.66
CA ASN A 374 -2.47 13.33 3.82
C ASN A 374 -3.75 12.60 3.38
N TYR A 375 -4.06 11.46 3.98
CA TYR A 375 -5.23 10.67 3.60
C TYR A 375 -6.56 11.40 3.76
N SER A 376 -6.68 12.37 4.67
CA SER A 376 -7.89 13.18 4.76
C SER A 376 -8.15 13.96 3.47
N ASN A 377 -7.10 14.57 2.90
CA ASN A 377 -7.19 15.33 1.66
C ASN A 377 -7.34 14.40 0.45
N LYS A 378 -6.61 13.26 0.46
CA LYS A 378 -6.76 12.25 -0.61
C LYS A 378 -8.18 11.69 -0.66
N ALA A 379 -8.79 11.41 0.48
CA ALA A 379 -10.18 10.98 0.53
C ALA A 379 -11.14 11.97 -0.16
N ASP A 380 -10.90 13.29 -0.04
CA ASP A 380 -11.69 14.29 -0.78
C ASP A 380 -11.51 14.18 -2.30
N GLU A 381 -10.30 13.88 -2.76
CA GLU A 381 -10.03 13.62 -4.18
C GLU A 381 -10.79 12.37 -4.68
N TYR A 382 -10.73 11.26 -3.93
CA TYR A 382 -11.48 10.04 -4.24
C TYR A 382 -13.00 10.29 -4.24
N ILE A 383 -13.52 11.00 -3.24
CA ILE A 383 -14.95 11.34 -3.12
C ILE A 383 -15.41 12.23 -4.29
N ARG A 384 -14.58 13.14 -4.77
CA ARG A 384 -14.90 13.94 -5.98
C ARG A 384 -15.08 13.07 -7.22
N GLU A 385 -14.19 12.11 -7.44
CA GLU A 385 -14.29 11.16 -8.57
C GLU A 385 -15.49 10.21 -8.42
N ILE A 386 -15.76 9.76 -7.20
CA ILE A 386 -16.94 8.95 -6.86
C ILE A 386 -18.22 9.72 -7.19
N ASN A 387 -18.35 10.97 -6.72
CA ASN A 387 -19.51 11.82 -7.00
C ASN A 387 -19.64 12.16 -8.50
N SER A 388 -18.52 12.35 -9.21
CA SER A 388 -18.52 12.54 -10.66
C SER A 388 -19.03 11.30 -11.39
N SER A 389 -18.65 10.11 -10.94
CA SER A 389 -19.11 8.83 -11.50
C SER A 389 -20.59 8.60 -11.23
N LEU A 390 -21.08 8.96 -10.04
CA LEU A 390 -22.49 8.86 -9.67
C LEU A 390 -23.35 9.80 -10.55
N ARG A 391 -22.97 11.07 -10.69
CA ARG A 391 -23.67 12.02 -11.57
C ARG A 391 -23.75 11.55 -13.02
N ARG A 392 -22.64 11.01 -13.57
CA ARG A 392 -22.65 10.45 -14.94
C ARG A 392 -23.60 9.26 -15.08
N PHE A 393 -23.72 8.44 -14.05
CA PHE A 393 -24.65 7.32 -14.02
C PHE A 393 -26.11 7.80 -14.02
N GLU A 394 -26.46 8.79 -13.19
CA GLU A 394 -27.79 9.39 -13.10
C GLU A 394 -28.20 10.04 -14.43
N GLU A 395 -27.34 10.86 -15.03
CA GLU A 395 -27.57 11.50 -16.34
C GLU A 395 -27.79 10.47 -17.46
N ASN A 396 -27.07 9.33 -17.42
CA ASN A 396 -27.24 8.28 -18.41
C ASN A 396 -28.58 7.54 -18.23
N ASN A 397 -29.03 7.33 -17.00
CA ASN A 397 -30.31 6.72 -16.70
C ASN A 397 -31.48 7.60 -17.14
N GLU A 398 -31.42 8.90 -16.85
CA GLU A 398 -32.41 9.88 -17.31
C GLU A 398 -32.54 9.89 -18.84
N LYS A 399 -31.41 9.90 -19.56
CA LYS A 399 -31.40 9.87 -21.05
C LYS A 399 -31.97 8.59 -21.63
N ASN A 400 -31.90 7.48 -20.90
CA ASN A 400 -32.43 6.18 -21.31
C ASN A 400 -33.87 5.91 -20.81
N GLY A 401 -34.49 6.86 -20.09
CA GLY A 401 -35.85 6.72 -19.57
C GLY A 401 -35.98 5.68 -18.45
N ILE A 402 -34.86 5.33 -17.80
CA ILE A 402 -34.82 4.41 -16.67
C ILE A 402 -34.93 5.30 -15.41
N LYS A 403 -36.12 5.31 -14.81
CA LYS A 403 -36.38 5.96 -13.49
C LYS A 403 -36.02 5.03 -12.35
#